data_403bbc184d4a86f72ddc6d885c6b46f6
#
_entry.id   403bbc184d4a86f72ddc6d885c6b46f6
#
_cell.length_a   1.000
_cell.length_b   1.000
_cell.length_c   1.000
_cell.angle_alpha   90.00
_cell.angle_beta   90.00
_cell.angle_gamma   90.00
#
_symmetry.space_group_name_H-M   'P 1'
#
loop_
_entity.id
_entity.type
_entity.pdbx_description
1 polymer ?
#
loop_
_entity_poly.entity_id
_entity_poly.type
_entity_poly.pdbx_seq_one_letter_code
_entity_poly.pdbx_strand_id
1 'polypeptide(L)'
;MKKRISMLLLASVMMLGLVGCGGTTEETDSGEVINTKYSEETMNTITGKEIDIANSQFALGASAYGYTMVYPESWKSIPEMNLYLARDEGVCVASYLPDSVVQTLTAMANQDMTEEEMAQASDLIGESLIPVAALYAAAKDGKKPSIAASYDRDETITEANGYVYRISYNTKVDTTGLSEGDVKNLDILLKSVDEMTNNVMIFPPQQQSASFPGTLENLKAEDMSGKKVDVSLFADYDLTMVNIWTTWCGYCIDEMDALETLYQGLPDNVNMITICGDANEEKELAQEILDKNGATFQTLVANEQLQKDLLGHVSGFPTTVFVDKNGKVVGDIQQGAPGKDVIAGYERLIEAHLAALDKGEGVTP
;
A
#
# COMPACT_ATOMS: atom_id res chain seq x y z
N MET A 1 22.99 -16.66 4.77
CA MET A 1 22.90 -16.67 6.26
C MET A 1 21.44 -16.89 6.62
N LYS A 2 21.14 -17.92 7.42
CA LYS A 2 19.77 -18.20 7.84
C LYS A 2 19.34 -17.18 8.89
N LYS A 3 18.29 -16.41 8.65
CA LYS A 3 17.71 -15.45 9.62
C LYS A 3 16.52 -16.09 10.32
N ARG A 4 16.46 -16.01 11.65
CA ARG A 4 15.23 -16.34 12.40
C ARG A 4 14.19 -15.27 12.14
N ILE A 5 13.13 -15.63 11.44
CA ILE A 5 11.98 -14.77 11.22
C ILE A 5 11.06 -14.95 12.41
N SER A 6 10.85 -13.89 13.16
CA SER A 6 9.89 -13.87 14.26
C SER A 6 8.47 -14.05 13.69
N MET A 7 7.58 -14.71 14.46
CA MET A 7 6.15 -14.88 14.13
C MET A 7 5.45 -13.56 13.73
N LEU A 8 5.99 -12.43 14.19
CA LEU A 8 5.61 -11.06 13.78
C LEU A 8 5.89 -10.76 12.30
N LEU A 9 6.87 -11.41 11.67
CA LEU A 9 7.22 -11.20 10.26
C LEU A 9 6.30 -12.00 9.31
N LEU A 10 5.80 -13.17 9.72
CA LEU A 10 4.76 -13.86 8.95
C LEU A 10 3.40 -13.13 9.05
N ALA A 11 3.10 -12.59 10.24
CA ALA A 11 1.97 -11.67 10.39
C ALA A 11 2.15 -10.41 9.53
N SER A 12 3.38 -9.91 9.32
CA SER A 12 3.64 -8.78 8.44
C SER A 12 3.62 -9.13 6.94
N VAL A 13 3.94 -10.35 6.54
CA VAL A 13 3.68 -10.84 5.16
C VAL A 13 2.17 -11.01 4.93
N MET A 14 1.41 -11.40 5.95
CA MET A 14 -0.06 -11.41 5.92
C MET A 14 -0.66 -10.00 6.07
N MET A 15 0.04 -9.05 6.73
CA MET A 15 -0.41 -7.67 6.97
C MET A 15 0.15 -6.63 5.97
N LEU A 16 0.92 -7.02 4.96
CA LEU A 16 1.46 -6.10 3.94
C LEU A 16 0.38 -5.43 3.07
N GLY A 17 -0.89 -5.74 3.32
CA GLY A 17 -2.03 -4.97 2.82
C GLY A 17 -2.57 -3.89 3.77
N LEU A 18 -2.00 -3.69 4.98
CA LEU A 18 -2.62 -2.89 6.04
C LEU A 18 -1.88 -1.60 6.40
N VAL A 19 -0.96 -1.10 5.59
CA VAL A 19 -0.36 0.21 5.86
C VAL A 19 -1.29 1.31 5.37
N GLY A 20 -2.20 1.72 6.24
CA GLY A 20 -3.01 2.91 6.07
C GLY A 20 -2.19 4.16 6.46
N CYS A 21 -2.18 5.17 5.62
CA CYS A 21 -1.60 6.48 5.92
C CYS A 21 -2.34 7.15 7.07
N GLY A 22 -1.63 7.44 8.16
CA GLY A 22 -2.07 8.36 9.19
C GLY A 22 -1.86 9.80 8.71
N GLY A 23 -2.93 10.53 8.48
CA GLY A 23 -2.91 11.97 8.23
C GLY A 23 -3.60 12.71 9.38
N THR A 24 -2.92 13.70 9.97
CA THR A 24 -3.53 14.65 10.91
C THR A 24 -4.50 15.55 10.14
N THR A 25 -5.77 15.54 10.55
CA THR A 25 -6.82 16.36 9.94
C THR A 25 -6.68 17.82 10.36
N GLU A 26 -6.42 18.74 9.41
CA GLU A 26 -6.93 20.09 9.49
C GLU A 26 -8.34 20.12 8.91
N GLU A 27 -9.22 20.87 9.57
CA GLU A 27 -10.63 21.01 9.20
C GLU A 27 -10.75 21.60 7.79
N THR A 28 -11.16 20.79 6.83
CA THR A 28 -11.67 21.26 5.55
C THR A 28 -13.12 20.87 5.42
N ASP A 29 -13.89 21.84 4.96
CA ASP A 29 -15.31 21.90 4.66
C ASP A 29 -16.05 20.55 4.54
N SER A 30 -17.11 20.42 5.34
CA SER A 30 -17.90 19.23 5.58
C SER A 30 -18.54 18.65 4.32
N GLY A 31 -17.87 17.71 3.70
CA GLY A 31 -18.55 16.75 2.83
C GLY A 31 -19.42 15.82 3.68
N GLU A 32 -20.66 15.61 3.29
CA GLU A 32 -21.63 14.79 4.00
C GLU A 32 -21.13 13.34 4.10
N VAL A 33 -20.91 12.85 5.32
CA VAL A 33 -20.60 11.45 5.57
C VAL A 33 -21.90 10.65 5.52
N ILE A 34 -22.01 9.76 4.55
CA ILE A 34 -23.22 8.96 4.34
C ILE A 34 -23.05 7.62 5.04
N ASN A 35 -23.70 7.47 6.20
CA ASN A 35 -23.97 6.17 6.78
C ASN A 35 -25.34 6.17 7.48
N THR A 36 -26.11 5.16 7.16
CA THR A 36 -27.51 5.05 7.62
C THR A 36 -27.68 4.39 8.99
N LYS A 37 -26.63 3.84 9.61
CA LYS A 37 -26.73 3.04 10.84
C LYS A 37 -26.03 3.58 12.07
N TYR A 38 -25.01 4.40 11.90
CA TYR A 38 -24.27 4.93 13.05
C TYR A 38 -24.76 6.34 13.39
N SER A 39 -24.89 6.65 14.69
CA SER A 39 -25.16 8.01 15.14
C SER A 39 -23.99 8.92 14.76
N GLU A 40 -24.28 10.22 14.63
CA GLU A 40 -23.24 11.25 14.37
C GLU A 40 -22.09 11.18 15.39
N GLU A 41 -22.41 10.87 16.65
CA GLU A 41 -21.41 10.66 17.72
C GLU A 41 -20.53 9.42 17.45
N THR A 42 -21.11 8.31 17.01
CA THR A 42 -20.36 7.10 16.64
C THR A 42 -19.52 7.35 15.38
N MET A 43 -20.06 8.08 14.42
CA MET A 43 -19.33 8.48 13.20
C MET A 43 -18.14 9.39 13.56
N ASN A 44 -18.33 10.36 14.45
CA ASN A 44 -17.26 11.22 14.95
C ASN A 44 -16.22 10.45 15.76
N THR A 45 -16.60 9.38 16.45
CA THR A 45 -15.67 8.48 17.14
C THR A 45 -14.87 7.61 16.15
N ILE A 46 -15.48 7.20 15.05
CA ILE A 46 -14.84 6.36 14.03
C ILE A 46 -14.05 7.20 13.01
N THR A 47 -14.52 8.39 12.65
CA THR A 47 -13.87 9.32 11.70
C THR A 47 -13.09 10.43 12.39
N GLY A 48 -13.32 10.66 13.68
CA GLY A 48 -12.70 11.75 14.46
C GLY A 48 -11.47 11.29 15.21
N LYS A 49 -10.66 12.21 15.48
CA LYS A 49 -9.38 12.37 16.20
C LYS A 49 -8.91 11.32 17.24
N GLU A 50 -9.72 10.34 17.66
CA GLU A 50 -9.37 9.36 18.70
C GLU A 50 -9.19 7.93 18.18
N ILE A 51 -9.66 7.61 16.95
CA ILE A 51 -9.37 6.33 16.30
C ILE A 51 -8.60 6.63 15.03
N ASP A 52 -7.33 6.33 15.05
CA ASP A 52 -6.51 6.25 13.85
C ASP A 52 -7.00 5.06 13.01
N ILE A 53 -7.98 5.31 12.14
CA ILE A 53 -8.59 4.28 11.29
C ILE A 53 -7.54 3.65 10.37
N ALA A 54 -6.50 4.40 10.04
CA ALA A 54 -5.40 3.93 9.20
C ALA A 54 -4.56 2.84 9.89
N ASN A 55 -4.45 2.90 11.23
CA ASN A 55 -3.75 1.92 12.06
C ASN A 55 -4.70 1.04 12.88
N SER A 56 -6.02 1.20 12.70
CA SER A 56 -7.00 0.36 13.40
C SER A 56 -6.99 -1.05 12.83
N GLN A 57 -6.64 -2.03 13.65
CA GLN A 57 -6.78 -3.47 13.36
C GLN A 57 -8.23 -3.89 13.09
N PHE A 58 -9.18 -2.95 13.17
CA PHE A 58 -10.61 -3.21 13.12
C PHE A 58 -11.34 -2.55 11.95
N ALA A 59 -10.61 -1.99 10.98
CA ALA A 59 -11.21 -1.39 9.81
C ALA A 59 -10.46 -1.73 8.52
N LEU A 60 -11.19 -1.88 7.42
CA LEU A 60 -10.68 -2.10 6.08
C LEU A 60 -11.26 -1.02 5.16
N GLY A 61 -10.44 -0.25 4.48
CA GLY A 61 -10.93 0.83 3.65
C GLY A 61 -9.93 1.35 2.64
N ALA A 62 -10.40 2.24 1.79
CA ALA A 62 -9.61 2.94 0.79
C ALA A 62 -9.96 4.44 0.84
N SER A 63 -9.22 5.21 1.62
CA SER A 63 -9.48 6.64 1.86
C SER A 63 -9.40 7.47 0.58
N ALA A 64 -8.49 7.15 -0.34
CA ALA A 64 -8.40 7.79 -1.66
C ALA A 64 -9.67 7.62 -2.50
N TYR A 65 -10.48 6.62 -2.20
CA TYR A 65 -11.76 6.34 -2.83
C TYR A 65 -12.96 6.69 -1.94
N GLY A 66 -12.72 7.24 -0.75
CA GLY A 66 -13.73 7.75 0.15
C GLY A 66 -14.60 6.69 0.83
N TYR A 67 -14.04 5.57 1.21
CA TYR A 67 -14.77 4.57 1.99
C TYR A 67 -13.92 3.80 2.99
N THR A 68 -14.56 3.30 4.03
CA THR A 68 -14.02 2.30 4.96
C THR A 68 -15.14 1.41 5.48
N MET A 69 -14.79 0.24 5.99
CA MET A 69 -15.71 -0.68 6.63
C MET A 69 -15.16 -1.05 8.01
N VAL A 70 -15.97 -0.89 9.05
CA VAL A 70 -15.64 -1.43 10.37
C VAL A 70 -15.93 -2.93 10.35
N TYR A 71 -15.02 -3.74 10.88
CA TYR A 71 -15.19 -5.19 10.88
C TYR A 71 -16.47 -5.62 11.59
N PRO A 72 -17.21 -6.59 11.04
CA PRO A 72 -18.33 -7.21 11.71
C PRO A 72 -17.97 -7.73 13.10
N GLU A 73 -18.86 -7.52 14.07
CA GLU A 73 -18.67 -8.01 15.44
C GLU A 73 -18.54 -9.55 15.47
N SER A 74 -19.23 -10.22 14.55
CA SER A 74 -19.18 -11.67 14.37
C SER A 74 -17.77 -12.19 14.04
N TRP A 75 -16.91 -11.36 13.41
CA TRP A 75 -15.56 -11.75 13.03
C TRP A 75 -14.61 -11.89 14.21
N LYS A 76 -14.91 -11.29 15.37
CA LYS A 76 -14.11 -11.42 16.59
C LYS A 76 -13.95 -12.87 17.10
N SER A 77 -14.84 -13.75 16.67
CA SER A 77 -14.76 -15.17 17.00
C SER A 77 -13.86 -15.98 16.09
N ILE A 78 -13.39 -15.40 14.98
CA ILE A 78 -12.51 -16.04 14.00
C ILE A 78 -11.06 -15.78 14.42
N PRO A 79 -10.19 -16.81 14.45
CA PRO A 79 -8.79 -16.57 14.74
C PRO A 79 -8.16 -15.61 13.71
N GLU A 80 -7.39 -14.64 14.19
CA GLU A 80 -6.82 -13.57 13.36
C GLU A 80 -6.02 -14.11 12.16
N MET A 81 -5.27 -15.17 12.35
CA MET A 81 -4.45 -15.79 11.30
C MET A 81 -5.26 -16.46 10.18
N ASN A 82 -6.54 -16.72 10.40
CA ASN A 82 -7.45 -17.29 9.39
C ASN A 82 -8.15 -16.21 8.57
N LEU A 83 -8.08 -14.94 8.99
CA LEU A 83 -8.70 -13.81 8.31
C LEU A 83 -7.64 -13.11 7.46
N TYR A 84 -7.73 -13.26 6.14
CA TYR A 84 -6.85 -12.57 5.21
C TYR A 84 -7.55 -11.34 4.66
N LEU A 85 -7.00 -10.18 4.98
CA LEU A 85 -7.52 -8.90 4.59
C LEU A 85 -6.46 -8.18 3.75
N ALA A 86 -6.81 -7.79 2.54
CA ALA A 86 -5.90 -7.10 1.64
C ALA A 86 -6.58 -5.92 0.96
N ARG A 87 -5.77 -4.98 0.50
CA ARG A 87 -6.20 -3.81 -0.25
C ARG A 87 -5.30 -3.63 -1.47
N ASP A 88 -5.92 -3.39 -2.62
CA ASP A 88 -5.23 -3.06 -3.86
C ASP A 88 -6.10 -2.07 -4.66
N GLU A 89 -5.53 -0.95 -5.09
CA GLU A 89 -6.14 0.08 -5.95
C GLU A 89 -7.63 0.39 -5.67
N GLY A 90 -7.96 0.61 -4.40
CA GLY A 90 -9.34 0.93 -4.00
C GLY A 90 -10.28 -0.27 -3.93
N VAL A 91 -9.75 -1.48 -4.00
CA VAL A 91 -10.45 -2.73 -3.71
C VAL A 91 -9.96 -3.28 -2.38
N CYS A 92 -10.89 -3.56 -1.48
CA CYS A 92 -10.60 -4.20 -0.20
C CYS A 92 -11.18 -5.61 -0.22
N VAL A 93 -10.34 -6.62 -0.05
CA VAL A 93 -10.76 -8.03 -0.07
C VAL A 93 -10.71 -8.64 1.32
N ALA A 94 -11.70 -9.48 1.61
CA ALA A 94 -11.74 -10.36 2.76
C ALA A 94 -11.77 -11.80 2.27
N SER A 95 -10.80 -12.60 2.71
CA SER A 95 -10.67 -14.01 2.39
C SER A 95 -10.40 -14.82 3.65
N TYR A 96 -10.64 -16.11 3.58
CA TYR A 96 -10.36 -17.05 4.66
C TYR A 96 -9.16 -17.92 4.32
N LEU A 97 -8.26 -18.13 5.28
CA LEU A 97 -7.13 -19.04 5.17
C LEU A 97 -7.36 -20.26 6.08
N PRO A 98 -7.41 -21.48 5.54
CA PRO A 98 -7.70 -22.68 6.34
C PRO A 98 -6.67 -22.97 7.45
N ASP A 99 -7.13 -23.55 8.55
CA ASP A 99 -6.29 -23.91 9.71
C ASP A 99 -5.06 -24.74 9.33
N SER A 100 -5.20 -25.68 8.40
CA SER A 100 -4.09 -26.52 7.93
C SER A 100 -2.97 -25.72 7.29
N VAL A 101 -3.34 -24.66 6.56
CA VAL A 101 -2.40 -23.73 5.91
C VAL A 101 -1.75 -22.83 6.95
N VAL A 102 -2.53 -22.28 7.88
CA VAL A 102 -2.01 -21.48 9.01
C VAL A 102 -0.99 -22.28 9.83
N GLN A 103 -1.27 -23.56 10.13
CA GLN A 103 -0.34 -24.42 10.83
C GLN A 103 0.96 -24.65 10.03
N THR A 104 0.87 -24.88 8.72
CA THR A 104 2.02 -25.06 7.84
C THR A 104 2.89 -23.80 7.83
N LEU A 105 2.27 -22.62 7.62
CA LEU A 105 2.98 -21.34 7.62
C LEU A 105 3.63 -21.05 8.98
N THR A 106 2.93 -21.37 10.08
CA THR A 106 3.49 -21.23 11.43
C THR A 106 4.70 -22.14 11.65
N ALA A 107 4.66 -23.37 11.13
CA ALA A 107 5.79 -24.28 11.19
C ALA A 107 7.00 -23.79 10.37
N MET A 108 6.75 -23.21 9.21
CA MET A 108 7.78 -22.58 8.37
C MET A 108 8.40 -21.37 9.06
N ALA A 109 7.59 -20.50 9.66
CA ALA A 109 8.04 -19.29 10.35
C ALA A 109 8.90 -19.55 11.61
N ASN A 110 8.74 -20.70 12.23
CA ASN A 110 9.55 -21.10 13.38
C ASN A 110 10.97 -21.56 13.01
N GLN A 111 11.32 -21.52 11.72
CA GLN A 111 12.64 -21.90 11.21
C GLN A 111 13.26 -20.69 10.50
N ASP A 112 14.59 -20.72 10.32
CA ASP A 112 15.25 -19.77 9.44
C ASP A 112 14.85 -20.09 7.99
N MET A 113 14.06 -19.24 7.38
CA MET A 113 13.59 -19.43 6.00
C MET A 113 14.58 -18.89 4.97
N THR A 114 14.74 -19.60 3.87
CA THR A 114 15.40 -19.13 2.66
C THR A 114 14.43 -18.29 1.82
N GLU A 115 14.93 -17.55 0.82
CA GLU A 115 14.09 -16.82 -0.15
C GLU A 115 13.13 -17.75 -0.89
N GLU A 116 13.59 -18.95 -1.27
CA GLU A 116 12.76 -19.96 -1.91
C GLU A 116 11.61 -20.44 -1.00
N GLU A 117 11.89 -20.67 0.29
CA GLU A 117 10.86 -21.05 1.27
C GLU A 117 9.87 -19.91 1.54
N MET A 118 10.31 -18.65 1.48
CA MET A 118 9.42 -17.49 1.57
C MET A 118 8.51 -17.37 0.34
N ALA A 119 9.05 -17.59 -0.86
CA ALA A 119 8.25 -17.62 -2.09
C ALA A 119 7.22 -18.76 -2.04
N GLN A 120 7.62 -19.95 -1.62
CA GLN A 120 6.71 -21.09 -1.43
C GLN A 120 5.59 -20.79 -0.42
N ALA A 121 5.90 -20.07 0.67
CA ALA A 121 4.89 -19.65 1.64
C ALA A 121 3.89 -18.65 1.04
N SER A 122 4.38 -17.72 0.21
CA SER A 122 3.54 -16.77 -0.52
C SER A 122 2.62 -17.47 -1.52
N ASP A 123 3.15 -18.39 -2.29
CA ASP A 123 2.38 -19.19 -3.26
C ASP A 123 1.31 -20.03 -2.53
N LEU A 124 1.68 -20.68 -1.42
CA LEU A 124 0.76 -21.45 -0.60
C LEU A 124 -0.41 -20.60 -0.07
N ILE A 125 -0.14 -19.37 0.37
CA ILE A 125 -1.19 -18.42 0.77
C ILE A 125 -2.09 -18.15 -0.44
N GLY A 126 -1.53 -17.70 -1.57
CA GLY A 126 -2.28 -17.32 -2.76
C GLY A 126 -3.19 -18.42 -3.29
N GLU A 127 -2.70 -19.68 -3.31
CA GLU A 127 -3.45 -20.85 -3.78
C GLU A 127 -4.52 -21.33 -2.81
N SER A 128 -4.36 -21.01 -1.51
CA SER A 128 -5.23 -21.53 -0.44
C SER A 128 -6.29 -20.54 0.02
N LEU A 129 -6.24 -19.27 -0.41
CA LEU A 129 -7.21 -18.26 -0.03
C LEU A 129 -8.61 -18.62 -0.55
N ILE A 130 -9.58 -18.64 0.36
CA ILE A 130 -11.00 -18.81 0.06
C ILE A 130 -11.64 -17.42 0.04
N PRO A 131 -12.01 -16.87 -1.13
CA PRO A 131 -12.56 -15.53 -1.23
C PRO A 131 -13.95 -15.46 -0.60
N VAL A 132 -14.17 -14.47 0.25
CA VAL A 132 -15.46 -14.21 0.95
C VAL A 132 -16.14 -13.02 0.34
N ALA A 133 -15.48 -11.85 0.35
CA ALA A 133 -16.05 -10.61 -0.18
C ALA A 133 -14.97 -9.64 -0.66
N ALA A 134 -15.38 -8.73 -1.54
CA ALA A 134 -14.59 -7.59 -1.97
C ALA A 134 -15.46 -6.32 -1.96
N LEU A 135 -14.98 -5.30 -1.27
CA LEU A 135 -15.54 -3.95 -1.28
C LEU A 135 -14.73 -3.09 -2.24
N TYR A 136 -15.40 -2.29 -3.06
CA TYR A 136 -14.72 -1.41 -3.99
C TYR A 136 -15.54 -0.20 -4.40
N ALA A 137 -14.85 0.83 -4.87
CA ALA A 137 -15.42 1.99 -5.53
C ALA A 137 -15.11 1.92 -7.02
N ALA A 138 -16.13 1.99 -7.86
CA ALA A 138 -15.99 2.12 -9.31
C ALA A 138 -16.38 3.54 -9.73
N ALA A 139 -15.66 4.16 -10.66
CA ALA A 139 -16.11 5.40 -11.27
C ALA A 139 -17.47 5.16 -11.93
N LYS A 140 -18.35 6.18 -11.95
CA LYS A 140 -19.75 6.04 -12.39
C LYS A 140 -19.89 5.47 -13.82
N ASP A 141 -18.92 5.75 -14.66
CA ASP A 141 -18.81 5.23 -16.03
C ASP A 141 -17.67 4.19 -16.17
N GLY A 142 -17.08 3.76 -15.04
CA GLY A 142 -15.92 2.89 -14.98
C GLY A 142 -16.24 1.41 -15.10
N LYS A 143 -15.24 0.63 -15.52
CA LYS A 143 -15.34 -0.83 -15.49
C LYS A 143 -15.21 -1.34 -14.06
N LYS A 144 -15.96 -2.40 -13.74
CA LYS A 144 -15.76 -3.13 -12.48
C LYS A 144 -14.35 -3.74 -12.45
N PRO A 145 -13.70 -3.77 -11.29
CA PRO A 145 -12.41 -4.44 -11.16
C PRO A 145 -12.54 -5.93 -11.50
N SER A 146 -11.51 -6.51 -12.08
CA SER A 146 -11.52 -7.91 -12.54
C SER A 146 -11.84 -8.90 -11.42
N ILE A 147 -11.45 -8.59 -10.20
CA ILE A 147 -11.72 -9.41 -9.02
C ILE A 147 -13.23 -9.59 -8.74
N ALA A 148 -14.07 -8.63 -9.12
CA ALA A 148 -15.51 -8.74 -8.96
C ALA A 148 -16.10 -9.97 -9.70
N ALA A 149 -15.45 -10.43 -10.76
CA ALA A 149 -15.85 -11.62 -11.51
C ALA A 149 -15.57 -12.95 -10.78
N SER A 150 -14.81 -12.91 -9.70
CA SER A 150 -14.46 -14.08 -8.87
C SER A 150 -15.52 -14.41 -7.82
N TYR A 151 -16.60 -13.62 -7.74
CA TYR A 151 -17.66 -13.76 -6.77
C TYR A 151 -19.00 -14.08 -7.44
N ASP A 152 -19.91 -14.76 -6.72
CA ASP A 152 -21.21 -15.16 -7.26
C ASP A 152 -22.27 -14.07 -7.16
N ARG A 153 -22.04 -13.02 -6.37
CA ARG A 153 -22.90 -11.84 -6.21
C ARG A 153 -22.07 -10.56 -6.33
N ASP A 154 -22.75 -9.50 -6.80
CA ASP A 154 -22.18 -8.16 -6.88
C ASP A 154 -23.31 -7.12 -6.75
N GLU A 155 -23.34 -6.39 -5.65
CA GLU A 155 -24.40 -5.48 -5.27
C GLU A 155 -23.91 -4.04 -5.08
N THR A 156 -24.74 -3.07 -5.41
CA THR A 156 -24.49 -1.67 -5.13
C THR A 156 -24.86 -1.35 -3.69
N ILE A 157 -23.90 -0.76 -2.96
CA ILE A 157 -24.15 -0.23 -1.61
C ILE A 157 -24.77 1.15 -1.73
N THR A 158 -24.13 2.07 -2.45
CA THR A 158 -24.61 3.44 -2.69
C THR A 158 -23.86 4.10 -3.83
N GLU A 159 -24.33 5.29 -4.26
CA GLU A 159 -23.64 6.18 -5.18
C GLU A 159 -23.35 7.50 -4.47
N ALA A 160 -22.10 7.91 -4.41
CA ALA A 160 -21.68 9.18 -3.83
C ALA A 160 -20.31 9.61 -4.38
N ASN A 161 -19.96 10.88 -4.27
CA ASN A 161 -18.63 11.41 -4.58
C ASN A 161 -18.11 11.04 -5.99
N GLY A 162 -18.99 10.83 -6.98
CA GLY A 162 -18.61 10.42 -8.33
C GLY A 162 -18.33 8.91 -8.49
N TYR A 163 -18.47 8.13 -7.42
CA TYR A 163 -18.26 6.68 -7.41
C TYR A 163 -19.57 5.91 -7.16
N VAL A 164 -19.59 4.67 -7.63
CA VAL A 164 -20.55 3.63 -7.24
C VAL A 164 -19.81 2.68 -6.29
N TYR A 165 -20.21 2.67 -5.03
CA TYR A 165 -19.64 1.77 -4.01
C TYR A 165 -20.37 0.44 -4.04
N ARG A 166 -19.61 -0.64 -4.10
CA ARG A 166 -20.14 -1.98 -4.34
C ARG A 166 -19.49 -3.00 -3.42
N ILE A 167 -20.22 -4.09 -3.22
CA ILE A 167 -19.73 -5.31 -2.58
C ILE A 167 -19.93 -6.49 -3.53
N SER A 168 -18.86 -7.21 -3.83
CA SER A 168 -18.92 -8.53 -4.45
C SER A 168 -18.68 -9.58 -3.38
N TYR A 169 -19.45 -10.67 -3.37
CA TYR A 169 -19.33 -11.69 -2.33
C TYR A 169 -19.78 -13.07 -2.80
N ASN A 170 -19.33 -14.11 -2.09
CA ASN A 170 -19.77 -15.47 -2.30
C ASN A 170 -20.87 -15.84 -1.30
N THR A 171 -21.92 -16.48 -1.77
CA THR A 171 -23.00 -17.01 -0.93
C THR A 171 -22.68 -18.42 -0.42
N LYS A 172 -21.73 -19.08 -1.07
CA LYS A 172 -21.21 -20.40 -0.72
C LYS A 172 -19.79 -20.57 -1.26
N VAL A 173 -19.04 -21.43 -0.61
CA VAL A 173 -17.68 -21.82 -1.03
C VAL A 173 -17.56 -23.34 -0.96
N ASP A 174 -16.57 -23.91 -1.66
CA ASP A 174 -16.23 -25.31 -1.52
C ASP A 174 -15.55 -25.54 -0.16
N THR A 175 -16.10 -26.44 0.64
CA THR A 175 -15.59 -26.81 1.96
C THR A 175 -14.98 -28.20 1.99
N THR A 176 -14.80 -28.82 0.84
CA THR A 176 -14.23 -30.18 0.73
C THR A 176 -12.82 -30.21 1.32
N GLY A 177 -12.57 -31.09 2.26
CA GLY A 177 -11.26 -31.24 2.90
C GLY A 177 -10.95 -30.24 4.02
N LEU A 178 -11.86 -29.31 4.34
CA LEU A 178 -11.72 -28.39 5.44
C LEU A 178 -12.11 -29.03 6.79
N SER A 179 -11.54 -28.52 7.86
CA SER A 179 -11.90 -28.91 9.22
C SER A 179 -13.31 -28.40 9.60
N GLU A 180 -13.92 -29.00 10.63
CA GLU A 180 -15.20 -28.49 11.17
C GLU A 180 -15.07 -27.04 11.67
N GLY A 181 -13.89 -26.66 12.18
CA GLY A 181 -13.58 -25.30 12.61
C GLY A 181 -13.58 -24.33 11.44
N ASP A 182 -12.90 -24.70 10.35
CA ASP A 182 -12.88 -23.89 9.11
C ASP A 182 -14.28 -23.69 8.54
N VAL A 183 -15.08 -24.75 8.44
CA VAL A 183 -16.45 -24.68 7.94
C VAL A 183 -17.31 -23.74 8.79
N LYS A 184 -17.16 -23.80 10.12
CA LYS A 184 -17.89 -22.90 11.03
C LYS A 184 -17.44 -21.44 10.84
N ASN A 185 -16.15 -21.18 10.72
CA ASN A 185 -15.62 -19.83 10.52
C ASN A 185 -16.06 -19.25 9.17
N LEU A 186 -16.03 -20.05 8.10
CA LEU A 186 -16.55 -19.66 6.79
C LEU A 186 -18.05 -19.38 6.82
N ASP A 187 -18.84 -20.14 7.53
CA ASP A 187 -20.28 -19.89 7.70
C ASP A 187 -20.55 -18.54 8.38
N ILE A 188 -19.74 -18.17 9.39
CA ILE A 188 -19.78 -16.84 10.02
C ILE A 188 -19.47 -15.75 8.99
N LEU A 189 -18.39 -15.90 8.24
CA LEU A 189 -17.96 -14.92 7.24
C LEU A 189 -18.99 -14.72 6.13
N LEU A 190 -19.49 -15.81 5.55
CA LEU A 190 -20.49 -15.75 4.47
C LEU A 190 -21.82 -15.14 4.92
N LYS A 191 -22.19 -15.35 6.18
CA LYS A 191 -23.41 -14.75 6.77
C LYS A 191 -23.24 -13.31 7.23
N SER A 192 -22.01 -12.81 7.31
CA SER A 192 -21.74 -11.45 7.78
C SER A 192 -21.84 -10.37 6.69
N VAL A 193 -22.20 -10.72 5.46
CA VAL A 193 -22.24 -9.78 4.32
C VAL A 193 -23.16 -8.59 4.58
N ASP A 194 -24.34 -8.84 5.14
CA ASP A 194 -25.27 -7.77 5.52
C ASP A 194 -24.66 -6.85 6.58
N GLU A 195 -23.95 -7.42 7.55
CA GLU A 195 -23.25 -6.65 8.57
C GLU A 195 -22.09 -5.86 7.95
N MET A 196 -21.29 -6.46 7.06
CA MET A 196 -20.25 -5.76 6.30
C MET A 196 -20.81 -4.55 5.56
N THR A 197 -21.89 -4.76 4.76
CA THR A 197 -22.54 -3.69 3.99
C THR A 197 -23.03 -2.55 4.88
N ASN A 198 -23.60 -2.90 6.03
CA ASN A 198 -24.11 -1.93 6.99
C ASN A 198 -23.00 -1.18 7.76
N ASN A 199 -21.81 -1.75 7.83
CA ASN A 199 -20.64 -1.17 8.50
C ASN A 199 -19.77 -0.35 7.54
N VAL A 200 -20.13 -0.24 6.25
CA VAL A 200 -19.43 0.62 5.30
C VAL A 200 -19.75 2.08 5.58
N MET A 201 -18.73 2.88 5.69
CA MET A 201 -18.82 4.34 5.79
C MET A 201 -18.30 4.95 4.51
N ILE A 202 -19.06 5.89 3.97
CA ILE A 202 -18.71 6.65 2.77
C ILE A 202 -18.45 8.10 3.19
N PHE A 203 -17.34 8.64 2.77
CA PHE A 203 -16.94 10.02 3.01
C PHE A 203 -16.35 10.61 1.72
N PRO A 204 -16.19 11.92 1.60
CA PRO A 204 -15.51 12.49 0.45
C PRO A 204 -14.16 11.82 0.25
N PRO A 205 -13.82 11.36 -0.99
CA PRO A 205 -12.52 10.81 -1.27
C PRO A 205 -11.45 11.75 -0.73
N GLN A 206 -10.69 11.26 0.20
CA GLN A 206 -9.51 11.98 0.63
C GLN A 206 -8.52 11.81 -0.52
N GLN A 207 -8.52 12.77 -1.45
CA GLN A 207 -7.31 12.95 -2.22
C GLN A 207 -6.22 13.09 -1.17
N GLN A 208 -5.20 12.26 -1.25
CA GLN A 208 -4.03 12.40 -0.40
C GLN A 208 -3.32 13.71 -0.79
N SER A 209 -3.98 14.82 -0.51
CA SER A 209 -3.37 16.14 -0.48
C SER A 209 -2.97 16.52 0.95
N ALA A 210 -2.86 15.55 1.86
CA ALA A 210 -1.92 15.71 2.94
C ALA A 210 -0.55 15.77 2.26
N SER A 211 -0.04 16.96 2.06
CA SER A 211 1.30 17.15 1.53
C SER A 211 2.20 16.23 2.33
N PHE A 212 2.76 15.20 1.67
CA PHE A 212 3.74 14.33 2.32
C PHE A 212 4.71 15.25 3.07
N PRO A 213 4.82 15.12 4.39
CA PRO A 213 5.55 16.12 5.19
C PRO A 213 7.06 16.08 4.96
N GLY A 214 7.54 15.06 4.20
CA GLY A 214 8.93 14.96 3.81
C GLY A 214 9.31 15.95 2.71
N THR A 215 10.57 16.37 2.69
CA THR A 215 11.10 17.33 1.72
C THR A 215 12.55 17.03 1.39
N LEU A 216 12.98 17.43 0.19
CA LEU A 216 14.36 17.44 -0.26
C LEU A 216 14.89 18.85 -0.57
N GLU A 217 14.15 19.91 -0.20
CA GLU A 217 14.53 21.30 -0.42
C GLU A 217 15.88 21.69 0.24
N ASN A 218 16.24 20.98 1.30
CA ASN A 218 17.51 21.17 2.02
C ASN A 218 18.52 20.05 1.77
N LEU A 219 18.36 19.30 0.68
CA LEU A 219 19.19 18.13 0.39
C LEU A 219 20.67 18.43 0.54
N LYS A 220 21.35 17.64 1.38
CA LYS A 220 22.80 17.53 1.50
C LYS A 220 23.12 16.08 1.81
N ALA A 221 23.62 15.37 0.83
CA ALA A 221 23.93 13.95 0.96
C ALA A 221 25.22 13.61 0.22
N GLU A 222 25.61 12.35 0.27
CA GLU A 222 26.61 11.76 -0.60
C GLU A 222 25.94 10.63 -1.40
N ASP A 223 26.39 10.46 -2.63
CA ASP A 223 26.00 9.28 -3.39
C ASP A 223 26.88 8.05 -3.04
N MET A 224 26.57 6.91 -3.64
CA MET A 224 27.33 5.67 -3.40
C MET A 224 28.81 5.80 -3.75
N SER A 225 29.20 6.70 -4.66
CA SER A 225 30.60 6.98 -4.99
C SER A 225 31.30 7.90 -3.98
N GLY A 226 30.57 8.51 -3.05
CA GLY A 226 31.07 9.51 -2.09
C GLY A 226 31.09 10.94 -2.65
N LYS A 227 30.47 11.17 -3.82
CA LYS A 227 30.29 12.51 -4.37
C LYS A 227 29.20 13.23 -3.58
N LYS A 228 29.50 14.44 -3.12
CA LYS A 228 28.53 15.30 -2.43
C LYS A 228 27.50 15.83 -3.43
N VAL A 229 26.24 15.79 -3.02
CA VAL A 229 25.10 16.30 -3.76
C VAL A 229 24.25 17.20 -2.87
N ASP A 230 23.59 18.16 -3.47
CA ASP A 230 22.67 19.08 -2.83
C ASP A 230 21.42 19.29 -3.71
N VAL A 231 20.55 20.20 -3.32
CA VAL A 231 19.28 20.49 -4.01
C VAL A 231 19.47 20.87 -5.49
N SER A 232 20.65 21.33 -5.90
CA SER A 232 20.91 21.65 -7.32
C SER A 232 20.84 20.42 -8.22
N LEU A 233 20.84 19.21 -7.64
CA LEU A 233 20.61 17.95 -8.35
C LEU A 233 19.28 17.96 -9.15
N PHE A 234 18.28 18.68 -8.67
CA PHE A 234 16.94 18.73 -9.28
C PHE A 234 16.78 19.89 -10.28
N ALA A 235 17.67 20.87 -10.26
CA ALA A 235 17.46 22.18 -10.90
C ALA A 235 17.24 22.14 -12.43
N ASP A 236 17.79 21.15 -13.11
CA ASP A 236 17.75 21.01 -14.56
C ASP A 236 16.54 20.20 -15.07
N TYR A 237 15.67 19.72 -14.16
CA TYR A 237 14.54 18.85 -14.46
C TYR A 237 13.24 19.49 -14.01
N ASP A 238 12.17 19.25 -14.78
CA ASP A 238 10.82 19.67 -14.37
C ASP A 238 10.30 18.76 -13.22
N LEU A 239 10.67 17.48 -13.26
CA LEU A 239 10.30 16.47 -12.27
C LEU A 239 11.46 15.52 -12.01
N THR A 240 11.68 15.16 -10.74
CA THR A 240 12.56 14.05 -10.37
C THR A 240 11.76 13.00 -9.58
N MET A 241 11.79 11.77 -10.05
CA MET A 241 11.31 10.60 -9.32
C MET A 241 12.39 10.16 -8.34
N VAL A 242 12.03 10.00 -7.07
CA VAL A 242 12.93 9.56 -5.99
C VAL A 242 12.39 8.29 -5.38
N ASN A 243 12.98 7.15 -5.72
CA ASN A 243 12.62 5.86 -5.15
C ASN A 243 13.44 5.58 -3.90
N ILE A 244 12.78 5.22 -2.80
CA ILE A 244 13.39 4.99 -1.48
C ILE A 244 13.31 3.51 -1.17
N TRP A 245 14.47 2.90 -0.87
CA TRP A 245 14.62 1.48 -0.66
C TRP A 245 15.61 1.14 0.46
N THR A 246 15.72 -0.13 0.83
CA THR A 246 16.69 -0.65 1.80
C THR A 246 17.25 -1.99 1.33
N THR A 247 18.43 -2.37 1.84
CA THR A 247 19.10 -3.61 1.45
C THR A 247 18.37 -4.89 1.85
N TRP A 248 17.49 -4.81 2.84
CA TRP A 248 16.67 -5.94 3.32
C TRP A 248 15.26 -6.00 2.69
N CYS A 249 14.91 -5.05 1.81
CA CYS A 249 13.61 -4.98 1.17
C CYS A 249 13.60 -5.81 -0.12
N GLY A 250 13.09 -7.04 -0.06
CA GLY A 250 13.02 -7.94 -1.22
C GLY A 250 12.26 -7.32 -2.40
N TYR A 251 11.08 -6.75 -2.18
CA TYR A 251 10.28 -6.09 -3.22
C TYR A 251 11.01 -4.91 -3.88
N CYS A 252 11.83 -4.17 -3.12
CA CYS A 252 12.64 -3.09 -3.68
C CYS A 252 13.71 -3.64 -4.63
N ILE A 253 14.32 -4.76 -4.26
CA ILE A 253 15.34 -5.42 -5.07
C ILE A 253 14.72 -6.00 -6.34
N ASP A 254 13.53 -6.59 -6.23
CA ASP A 254 12.80 -7.19 -7.36
C ASP A 254 12.39 -6.16 -8.43
N GLU A 255 12.21 -4.87 -8.07
CA GLU A 255 11.87 -3.83 -9.05
C GLU A 255 13.10 -3.13 -9.68
N MET A 256 14.32 -3.39 -9.22
CA MET A 256 15.54 -2.67 -9.67
C MET A 256 15.80 -2.76 -11.18
N ASP A 257 15.60 -3.92 -11.80
CA ASP A 257 15.76 -4.09 -13.25
C ASP A 257 14.74 -3.25 -14.03
N ALA A 258 13.50 -3.16 -13.52
CA ALA A 258 12.45 -2.33 -14.10
C ALA A 258 12.76 -0.84 -13.93
N LEU A 259 13.29 -0.44 -12.75
CA LEU A 259 13.74 0.94 -12.50
C LEU A 259 14.88 1.34 -13.43
N GLU A 260 15.85 0.46 -13.66
CA GLU A 260 16.92 0.74 -14.62
C GLU A 260 16.39 0.89 -16.05
N THR A 261 15.48 0.02 -16.47
CA THR A 261 14.83 0.12 -17.79
C THR A 261 14.05 1.42 -17.93
N LEU A 262 13.29 1.81 -16.90
CA LEU A 262 12.58 3.08 -16.83
C LEU A 262 13.56 4.26 -16.93
N TYR A 263 14.64 4.24 -16.13
CA TYR A 263 15.66 5.30 -16.09
C TYR A 263 16.26 5.57 -17.47
N GLN A 264 16.59 4.51 -18.21
CA GLN A 264 17.14 4.62 -19.57
C GLN A 264 16.12 5.16 -20.59
N GLY A 265 14.83 5.08 -20.30
CA GLY A 265 13.74 5.54 -21.17
C GLY A 265 13.15 6.91 -20.81
N LEU A 266 13.61 7.55 -19.72
CA LEU A 266 13.06 8.82 -19.24
C LEU A 266 13.25 9.95 -20.29
N PRO A 267 12.27 10.86 -20.41
CA PRO A 267 12.41 12.07 -21.21
C PRO A 267 13.43 13.04 -20.58
N ASP A 268 14.02 13.91 -21.42
CA ASP A 268 15.11 14.82 -21.02
C ASP A 268 14.78 15.75 -19.84
N ASN A 269 13.51 16.05 -19.61
CA ASN A 269 13.04 16.92 -18.53
C ASN A 269 12.65 16.17 -17.25
N VAL A 270 12.84 14.86 -17.23
CA VAL A 270 12.56 14.01 -16.04
C VAL A 270 13.84 13.32 -15.60
N ASN A 271 14.09 13.37 -14.30
CA ASN A 271 15.20 12.65 -13.69
C ASN A 271 14.67 11.53 -12.78
N MET A 272 15.49 10.55 -12.52
CA MET A 272 15.28 9.53 -11.50
C MET A 272 16.54 9.33 -10.66
N ILE A 273 16.37 9.31 -9.36
CA ILE A 273 17.39 8.92 -8.39
C ILE A 273 16.79 7.92 -7.40
N THR A 274 17.66 7.26 -6.66
CA THR A 274 17.21 6.44 -5.53
C THR A 274 17.87 6.88 -4.22
N ILE A 275 17.28 6.52 -3.08
CA ILE A 275 17.85 6.70 -1.75
C ILE A 275 17.85 5.35 -1.06
N CYS A 276 19.03 4.86 -0.70
CA CYS A 276 19.15 3.65 0.12
C CYS A 276 19.15 4.03 1.60
N GLY A 277 18.09 3.63 2.32
CA GLY A 277 17.82 4.07 3.69
C GLY A 277 18.79 3.54 4.74
N ASP A 278 19.47 2.43 4.48
CA ASP A 278 20.43 1.76 5.36
C ASP A 278 21.86 1.70 4.77
N ALA A 279 22.12 2.38 3.64
CA ALA A 279 23.44 2.35 3.01
C ALA A 279 24.57 3.01 3.84
N ASN A 280 24.25 3.79 4.87
CA ASN A 280 25.24 4.28 5.83
C ASN A 280 25.86 3.14 6.66
N GLU A 281 25.13 2.05 6.89
CA GLU A 281 25.55 0.86 7.65
C GLU A 281 25.89 -0.30 6.72
N GLU A 282 25.16 -0.46 5.62
CA GLU A 282 25.22 -1.59 4.68
C GLU A 282 25.71 -1.19 3.28
N LYS A 283 26.66 -0.26 3.19
CA LYS A 283 27.10 0.33 1.91
C LYS A 283 27.61 -0.69 0.90
N GLU A 284 28.38 -1.68 1.37
CA GLU A 284 28.93 -2.73 0.49
C GLU A 284 27.82 -3.61 -0.08
N LEU A 285 26.84 -3.98 0.75
CA LEU A 285 25.68 -4.76 0.34
C LEU A 285 24.81 -3.96 -0.63
N ALA A 286 24.56 -2.68 -0.34
CA ALA A 286 23.79 -1.81 -1.24
C ALA A 286 24.46 -1.71 -2.62
N GLN A 287 25.80 -1.57 -2.67
CA GLN A 287 26.53 -1.55 -3.93
C GLN A 287 26.46 -2.89 -4.67
N GLU A 288 26.58 -4.01 -3.97
CA GLU A 288 26.44 -5.35 -4.58
C GLU A 288 25.04 -5.54 -5.21
N ILE A 289 23.98 -5.07 -4.54
CA ILE A 289 22.62 -5.11 -5.05
C ILE A 289 22.50 -4.28 -6.33
N LEU A 290 22.99 -3.05 -6.32
CA LEU A 290 22.97 -2.17 -7.50
C LEU A 290 23.75 -2.77 -8.67
N ASP A 291 24.95 -3.27 -8.43
CA ASP A 291 25.82 -3.88 -9.46
C ASP A 291 25.18 -5.14 -10.07
N LYS A 292 24.59 -5.99 -9.23
CA LYS A 292 23.92 -7.21 -9.65
C LYS A 292 22.71 -6.95 -10.58
N ASN A 293 22.00 -5.85 -10.33
CA ASN A 293 20.85 -5.43 -11.13
C ASN A 293 21.22 -4.46 -12.26
N GLY A 294 22.52 -4.19 -12.47
CA GLY A 294 22.98 -3.31 -13.53
C GLY A 294 22.56 -1.86 -13.39
N ALA A 295 22.19 -1.43 -12.18
CA ALA A 295 21.69 -0.09 -11.92
C ALA A 295 22.72 1.00 -12.22
N THR A 296 22.36 1.94 -13.08
CA THR A 296 23.22 3.07 -13.47
C THR A 296 22.69 4.42 -12.97
N PHE A 297 21.48 4.46 -12.46
CA PHE A 297 20.92 5.65 -11.82
C PHE A 297 21.66 6.04 -10.55
N GLN A 298 21.62 7.32 -10.20
CA GLN A 298 22.29 7.82 -9.01
C GLN A 298 21.56 7.37 -7.75
N THR A 299 22.27 6.74 -6.81
CA THR A 299 21.77 6.34 -5.50
C THR A 299 22.43 7.17 -4.40
N LEU A 300 21.63 7.79 -3.55
CA LEU A 300 22.09 8.55 -2.39
C LEU A 300 22.15 7.66 -1.16
N VAL A 301 23.17 7.92 -0.32
CA VAL A 301 23.30 7.32 1.01
C VAL A 301 22.49 8.14 2.00
N ALA A 302 21.56 7.51 2.69
CA ALA A 302 20.77 8.18 3.71
C ALA A 302 21.66 8.63 4.87
N ASN A 303 21.55 9.89 5.24
CA ASN A 303 22.20 10.50 6.40
C ASN A 303 21.17 11.00 7.41
N GLU A 304 21.61 11.53 8.54
CA GLU A 304 20.72 12.03 9.61
C GLU A 304 19.71 13.09 9.09
N GLN A 305 20.12 13.93 8.13
CA GLN A 305 19.22 14.92 7.55
C GLN A 305 18.13 14.25 6.70
N LEU A 306 18.50 13.34 5.81
CA LEU A 306 17.53 12.59 5.00
C LEU A 306 16.61 11.73 5.88
N GLN A 307 17.13 11.14 6.95
CA GLN A 307 16.31 10.41 7.91
C GLN A 307 15.25 11.32 8.52
N LYS A 308 15.62 12.54 8.94
CA LYS A 308 14.70 13.48 9.56
C LYS A 308 13.72 14.09 8.55
N ASP A 309 14.22 14.57 7.40
CA ASP A 309 13.46 15.42 6.49
C ASP A 309 12.63 14.62 5.49
N LEU A 310 12.92 13.33 5.28
CA LEU A 310 12.24 12.47 4.31
C LEU A 310 11.88 11.08 4.87
N LEU A 311 12.89 10.27 5.25
CA LEU A 311 12.67 8.85 5.56
C LEU A 311 11.84 8.65 6.83
N GLY A 312 11.92 9.55 7.81
CA GLY A 312 11.09 9.52 9.02
C GLY A 312 9.58 9.66 8.75
N HIS A 313 9.21 10.06 7.54
CA HIS A 313 7.83 10.18 7.08
C HIS A 313 7.41 9.02 6.16
N VAL A 314 8.32 8.08 5.88
CA VAL A 314 8.06 6.89 5.06
C VAL A 314 7.62 5.74 5.96
N SER A 315 6.47 5.14 5.66
CA SER A 315 5.87 4.07 6.47
C SER A 315 6.21 2.66 5.97
N GLY A 316 6.82 2.52 4.79
CA GLY A 316 7.20 1.24 4.20
C GLY A 316 8.08 1.39 2.97
N PHE A 317 8.61 0.29 2.46
CA PHE A 317 9.47 0.25 1.28
C PHE A 317 8.95 -0.78 0.25
N PRO A 318 9.13 -0.48 -1.08
CA PRO A 318 9.62 0.77 -1.63
C PRO A 318 8.61 1.91 -1.42
N THR A 319 9.10 3.14 -1.32
CA THR A 319 8.29 4.35 -1.41
C THR A 319 8.90 5.27 -2.44
N THR A 320 8.08 5.79 -3.33
CA THR A 320 8.51 6.75 -4.36
C THR A 320 7.84 8.10 -4.13
N VAL A 321 8.65 9.15 -4.09
CA VAL A 321 8.18 10.53 -4.08
C VAL A 321 8.60 11.22 -5.37
N PHE A 322 7.86 12.25 -5.76
CA PHE A 322 8.16 13.07 -6.91
C PHE A 322 8.50 14.47 -6.41
N VAL A 323 9.57 15.07 -6.94
CA VAL A 323 10.00 16.41 -6.51
C VAL A 323 10.15 17.33 -7.69
N ASP A 324 9.86 18.61 -7.45
CA ASP A 324 10.10 19.68 -8.40
C ASP A 324 11.60 20.08 -8.44
N LYS A 325 11.93 21.03 -9.28
CA LYS A 325 13.30 21.58 -9.44
C LYS A 325 13.91 22.20 -8.17
N ASN A 326 13.12 22.41 -7.13
CA ASN A 326 13.56 22.95 -5.85
C ASN A 326 13.68 21.86 -4.77
N GLY A 327 13.39 20.60 -5.09
CA GLY A 327 13.37 19.48 -4.14
C GLY A 327 12.11 19.42 -3.28
N LYS A 328 11.07 20.20 -3.63
CA LYS A 328 9.77 20.12 -2.96
C LYS A 328 9.02 18.92 -3.49
N VAL A 329 8.48 18.09 -2.58
CA VAL A 329 7.60 16.98 -2.96
C VAL A 329 6.32 17.52 -3.57
N VAL A 330 5.93 16.96 -4.71
CA VAL A 330 4.75 17.36 -5.50
C VAL A 330 3.84 16.16 -5.73
N GLY A 331 2.55 16.39 -5.60
CA GLY A 331 1.54 15.36 -5.79
C GLY A 331 1.59 14.25 -4.72
N ASP A 332 1.01 13.12 -5.07
CA ASP A 332 0.91 11.96 -4.18
C ASP A 332 2.17 11.11 -4.22
N ILE A 333 2.49 10.46 -3.08
CA ILE A 333 3.58 9.48 -3.01
C ILE A 333 3.07 8.10 -3.45
N GLN A 334 3.94 7.29 -4.02
CA GLN A 334 3.67 5.89 -4.33
C GLN A 334 4.29 4.99 -3.26
N GLN A 335 3.47 4.23 -2.55
CA GLN A 335 3.94 3.19 -1.63
C GLN A 335 3.81 1.82 -2.28
N GLY A 336 4.88 1.02 -2.22
CA GLY A 336 4.97 -0.23 -2.95
C GLY A 336 5.17 -0.03 -4.45
N ALA A 337 5.32 -1.13 -5.19
CA ALA A 337 5.39 -1.11 -6.64
C ALA A 337 4.08 -0.57 -7.25
N PRO A 338 4.12 0.22 -8.34
CA PRO A 338 2.95 0.89 -8.91
C PRO A 338 2.05 -0.03 -9.76
N GLY A 339 2.06 -1.33 -9.50
CA GLY A 339 1.28 -2.35 -10.18
C GLY A 339 2.11 -3.53 -10.67
N LYS A 340 1.49 -4.50 -11.35
CA LYS A 340 2.19 -5.68 -11.88
C LYS A 340 3.20 -5.33 -12.99
N ASP A 341 2.88 -4.35 -13.81
CA ASP A 341 3.80 -3.75 -14.77
C ASP A 341 4.39 -2.49 -14.13
N VAL A 342 5.54 -2.66 -13.51
CA VAL A 342 6.24 -1.61 -12.74
C VAL A 342 6.60 -0.43 -13.65
N ILE A 343 7.09 -0.69 -14.86
CA ILE A 343 7.48 0.36 -15.81
C ILE A 343 6.27 1.21 -16.20
N ALA A 344 5.24 0.57 -16.74
CA ALA A 344 4.01 1.26 -17.16
C ALA A 344 3.31 1.96 -15.96
N GLY A 345 3.46 1.43 -14.75
CA GLY A 345 2.98 2.04 -13.52
C GLY A 345 3.68 3.37 -13.23
N TYR A 346 5.00 3.39 -13.22
CA TYR A 346 5.78 4.61 -13.00
C TYR A 346 5.65 5.61 -14.15
N GLU A 347 5.60 5.18 -15.40
CA GLU A 347 5.34 6.08 -16.55
C GLU A 347 4.04 6.85 -16.37
N ARG A 348 2.94 6.19 -16.00
CA ARG A 348 1.66 6.86 -15.70
C ARG A 348 1.76 7.87 -14.55
N LEU A 349 2.50 7.53 -13.49
CA LEU A 349 2.70 8.45 -12.37
C LEU A 349 3.51 9.69 -12.79
N ILE A 350 4.59 9.50 -13.54
CA ILE A 350 5.41 10.58 -14.08
C ILE A 350 4.55 11.52 -14.96
N GLU A 351 3.78 10.96 -15.89
CA GLU A 351 2.89 11.74 -16.76
C GLU A 351 1.85 12.53 -15.95
N ALA A 352 1.25 11.90 -14.93
CA ALA A 352 0.26 12.55 -14.07
C ALA A 352 0.87 13.72 -13.28
N HIS A 353 2.07 13.56 -12.71
CA HIS A 353 2.75 14.60 -11.95
C HIS A 353 3.22 15.77 -12.85
N LEU A 354 3.75 15.47 -14.03
CA LEU A 354 4.10 16.51 -15.03
C LEU A 354 2.85 17.32 -15.44
N ALA A 355 1.74 16.63 -15.73
CA ALA A 355 0.49 17.29 -16.10
C ALA A 355 -0.08 18.17 -14.96
N ALA A 356 0.11 17.80 -13.71
CA ALA A 356 -0.28 18.58 -12.54
C ALA A 356 0.60 19.84 -12.39
N LEU A 357 1.92 19.70 -12.57
CA LEU A 357 2.86 20.84 -12.53
C LEU A 357 2.53 21.88 -13.62
N ASP A 358 2.22 21.45 -14.86
CA ASP A 358 1.87 22.34 -15.97
C ASP A 358 0.59 23.15 -15.69
N LYS A 359 -0.35 22.59 -14.94
CA LYS A 359 -1.60 23.26 -14.56
C LYS A 359 -1.47 24.19 -13.36
N GLY A 360 -0.34 24.18 -12.66
CA GLY A 360 -0.16 24.85 -11.38
C GLY A 360 -1.00 24.22 -10.25
N GLU A 361 -1.48 22.99 -10.42
CA GLU A 361 -2.35 22.25 -9.51
C GLU A 361 -1.53 21.30 -8.63
N GLY A 362 -0.42 21.59 -8.19
CA GLY A 362 0.39 20.63 -7.43
C GLY A 362 1.18 21.25 -6.30
N VAL A 363 0.97 22.49 -6.04
CA VAL A 363 1.70 23.20 -4.99
C VAL A 363 0.69 23.97 -4.15
N THR A 364 -0.03 23.26 -3.30
CA THR A 364 -0.71 23.92 -2.19
C THR A 364 0.32 24.28 -1.15
N PRO A 365 0.39 25.55 -0.71
CA PRO A 365 1.34 26.01 0.28
C PRO A 365 1.13 25.39 1.66
#